data_a60fb8bd55889f36de64be8ecb5cc62a
#
_entry.id   a60fb8bd55889f36de64be8ecb5cc62a
#
_cell.length_a   1.000
_cell.length_b   1.000
_cell.length_c   1.000
_cell.angle_alpha   90.00
_cell.angle_beta   90.00
_cell.angle_gamma   90.00
#
_symmetry.space_group_name_H-M   'P 1'
#
loop_
_entity.id
_entity.type
_entity.pdbx_description
1 polymer ?
#
loop_
_entity_poly.entity_id
_entity_poly.type
_entity_poly.pdbx_seq_one_letter_code
_entity_poly.pdbx_strand_id
1 'polypeptide(L)'
;MGTSASGFLADPPEQLRAFVRDGRITTLPAKRIRRRLLLDQVAQAFEPGRTYPEAEVDQILKAVFDDHCALRRYLIDEEFMSRTADGLYWRAGGTVS
;
A
#
# COMPACT_ATOMS: atom_id res chain seq x y z
N MET A 1 11.50 -11.10 16.24
CA MET A 1 11.34 -10.87 15.91
C MET A 1 10.99 -10.25 15.09
N GLY A 2 10.77 -9.96 14.68
CA GLY A 2 10.54 -9.36 14.12
C GLY A 2 10.20 -8.85 13.17
N THR A 3 10.16 -8.76 12.62
CA THR A 3 9.91 -8.29 11.87
C THR A 3 9.11 -7.64 11.39
N SER A 4 8.72 -7.27 11.66
CA SER A 4 7.78 -6.60 11.38
C SER A 4 7.77 -5.64 10.39
N ALA A 5 8.73 -5.21 9.88
CA ALA A 5 8.75 -4.21 8.86
C ALA A 5 7.95 -4.61 7.66
N SER A 6 7.85 -5.88 7.38
CA SER A 6 7.12 -6.34 6.23
C SER A 6 5.82 -6.98 6.64
N GLY A 7 5.36 -6.69 7.84
CA GLY A 7 4.27 -7.43 8.43
C GLY A 7 3.00 -7.41 7.64
N PHE A 8 2.63 -6.27 7.05
CA PHE A 8 1.34 -6.17 6.39
C PHE A 8 1.25 -6.98 5.09
N LEU A 9 2.38 -7.40 4.51
CA LEU A 9 2.38 -8.28 3.35
C LEU A 9 3.05 -9.62 3.62
N ALA A 10 3.45 -9.88 4.86
CA ALA A 10 4.14 -11.12 5.18
C ALA A 10 3.23 -12.35 5.01
N ASP A 11 1.94 -12.18 5.23
CA ASP A 11 0.98 -13.28 5.11
C ASP A 11 -0.25 -12.77 4.36
N PRO A 12 -0.13 -12.57 3.04
CA PRO A 12 -1.23 -12.01 2.27
C PRO A 12 -2.40 -12.99 2.16
N PRO A 13 -3.62 -12.47 1.93
CA PRO A 13 -4.76 -13.34 1.63
C PRO A 13 -4.47 -14.23 0.44
N GLU A 14 -5.15 -15.37 0.38
CA GLU A 14 -4.92 -16.33 -0.68
C GLU A 14 -5.06 -15.73 -2.07
N GLN A 15 -6.03 -14.83 -2.25
CA GLN A 15 -6.26 -14.21 -3.55
C GLN A 15 -5.08 -13.38 -4.04
N LEU A 16 -4.17 -13.00 -3.15
CA LEU A 16 -3.05 -12.15 -3.48
C LEU A 16 -1.71 -12.88 -3.50
N ARG A 17 -1.68 -14.16 -3.16
CA ARG A 17 -0.41 -14.87 -3.03
C ARG A 17 0.39 -14.93 -4.31
N ALA A 18 -0.30 -14.95 -5.46
CA ALA A 18 0.39 -14.96 -6.76
C ALA A 18 1.09 -13.64 -7.06
N PHE A 19 0.74 -12.57 -6.34
CA PHE A 19 1.24 -11.23 -6.61
C PHE A 19 2.21 -10.73 -5.54
N VAL A 20 2.45 -11.53 -4.50
CA VAL A 20 3.31 -11.13 -3.38
C VAL A 20 4.31 -12.25 -3.10
N ARG A 21 5.57 -11.88 -2.91
CA ARG A 21 6.61 -12.85 -2.55
C ARG A 21 7.57 -12.18 -1.57
N ASP A 22 7.80 -12.83 -0.44
CA ASP A 22 8.76 -12.36 0.58
C ASP A 22 8.44 -10.94 1.04
N GLY A 23 7.16 -10.65 1.20
CA GLY A 23 6.73 -9.34 1.68
C GLY A 23 6.76 -8.24 0.64
N ARG A 24 7.01 -8.58 -0.63
CA ARG A 24 7.06 -7.59 -1.71
C ARG A 24 6.07 -7.96 -2.81
N ILE A 25 5.55 -6.93 -3.44
CA ILE A 25 4.66 -7.10 -4.59
C ILE A 25 5.52 -7.42 -5.81
N THR A 26 5.20 -8.50 -6.52
CA THR A 26 5.92 -8.87 -7.74
C THR A 26 5.28 -8.24 -8.97
N THR A 27 3.95 -8.13 -8.98
CA THR A 27 3.23 -7.47 -10.06
C THR A 27 1.87 -7.05 -9.53
N LEU A 28 1.29 -6.03 -10.14
CA LEU A 28 -0.04 -5.58 -9.74
C LEU A 28 -1.10 -6.40 -10.48
N PRO A 29 -2.17 -6.83 -9.78
CA PRO A 29 -3.23 -7.57 -10.45
C PRO A 29 -3.90 -6.74 -11.54
N ALA A 30 -4.19 -7.38 -12.67
CA ALA A 30 -4.85 -6.70 -13.77
C ALA A 30 -6.32 -6.45 -13.46
N LYS A 31 -6.96 -7.36 -12.74
CA LYS A 31 -8.37 -7.21 -12.41
C LYS A 31 -8.53 -6.24 -11.27
N ARG A 32 -9.43 -5.28 -11.43
CA ARG A 32 -9.60 -4.20 -10.46
C ARG A 32 -9.96 -4.71 -9.08
N ILE A 33 -10.87 -5.69 -8.99
CA ILE A 33 -11.29 -6.21 -7.68
C ILE A 33 -10.08 -6.74 -6.92
N ARG A 34 -9.24 -7.52 -7.58
CA ARG A 34 -8.06 -8.09 -6.93
C ARG A 34 -7.03 -7.01 -6.64
N ARG A 35 -6.89 -6.04 -7.56
CA ARG A 35 -5.97 -4.93 -7.32
C ARG A 35 -6.41 -4.12 -6.10
N ARG A 36 -7.72 -3.89 -5.93
CA ARG A 36 -8.21 -3.18 -4.76
C ARG A 36 -7.92 -3.95 -3.46
N LEU A 37 -8.01 -5.28 -3.50
CA LEU A 37 -7.63 -6.07 -2.33
C LEU A 37 -6.17 -5.85 -1.97
N LEU A 38 -5.30 -5.82 -2.97
CA LEU A 38 -3.89 -5.57 -2.73
C LEU A 38 -3.65 -4.16 -2.19
N LEU A 39 -4.32 -3.17 -2.77
CA LEU A 39 -4.19 -1.79 -2.31
C LEU A 39 -4.67 -1.64 -0.87
N ASP A 40 -5.72 -2.36 -0.49
CA ASP A 40 -6.18 -2.35 0.89
C ASP A 40 -5.08 -2.86 1.83
N GLN A 41 -4.38 -3.92 1.44
CA GLN A 41 -3.26 -4.42 2.23
C GLN A 41 -2.14 -3.40 2.33
N VAL A 42 -1.83 -2.72 1.24
CA VAL A 42 -0.79 -1.69 1.25
C VAL A 42 -1.20 -0.53 2.15
N ALA A 43 -2.47 -0.15 2.13
CA ALA A 43 -2.96 0.95 2.96
C ALA A 43 -2.78 0.66 4.45
N GLN A 44 -2.70 -0.62 4.84
CA GLN A 44 -2.47 -0.97 6.23
C GLN A 44 -1.11 -0.49 6.75
N ALA A 45 -0.20 -0.13 5.87
CA ALA A 45 1.10 0.41 6.28
C ALA A 45 0.99 1.83 6.83
N PHE A 46 -0.15 2.48 6.62
CA PHE A 46 -0.33 3.87 7.04
C PHE A 46 -1.35 3.93 8.17
N GLU A 47 -1.04 4.72 9.19
CA GLU A 47 -1.93 4.85 10.34
C GLU A 47 -3.06 5.82 10.02
N PRO A 48 -4.31 5.45 10.30
CA PRO A 48 -5.42 6.40 10.15
C PRO A 48 -5.20 7.64 11.03
N GLY A 49 -5.49 8.81 10.49
CA GLY A 49 -5.37 10.05 11.24
C GLY A 49 -3.98 10.65 11.24
N ARG A 50 -3.00 9.98 10.64
CA ARG A 50 -1.65 10.51 10.57
C ARG A 50 -1.35 11.03 9.17
N THR A 51 -0.62 12.14 9.07
CA THR A 51 -0.17 12.67 7.78
C THR A 51 1.27 12.24 7.54
N TYR A 52 1.62 12.08 6.26
CA TYR A 52 2.95 11.61 5.84
C TYR A 52 3.45 12.52 4.72
N PRO A 53 4.68 13.04 4.83
CA PRO A 53 5.28 13.71 3.67
C PRO A 53 5.46 12.73 2.52
N GLU A 54 5.43 13.24 1.29
CA GLU A 54 5.57 12.37 0.11
C GLU A 54 6.83 11.52 0.16
N ALA A 55 7.93 12.08 0.65
CA ALA A 55 9.19 11.33 0.74
C ALA A 55 9.03 10.09 1.63
N GLU A 56 8.29 10.22 2.72
CA GLU A 56 8.07 9.09 3.61
C GLU A 56 7.15 8.05 2.96
N VAL A 57 6.12 8.51 2.27
CA VAL A 57 5.24 7.62 1.52
C VAL A 57 6.04 6.82 0.51
N ASP A 58 6.92 7.49 -0.24
CA ASP A 58 7.74 6.84 -1.24
C ASP A 58 8.64 5.77 -0.63
N GLN A 59 9.23 6.05 0.52
CA GLN A 59 10.07 5.06 1.20
C GLN A 59 9.29 3.83 1.60
N ILE A 60 8.09 4.04 2.14
CA ILE A 60 7.25 2.93 2.55
C ILE A 60 6.85 2.08 1.35
N LEU A 61 6.47 2.73 0.25
CA LEU A 61 6.02 2.00 -0.94
C LEU A 61 7.17 1.32 -1.67
N LYS A 62 8.35 1.95 -1.71
CA LYS A 62 9.53 1.33 -2.32
C LYS A 62 9.91 0.03 -1.63
N ALA A 63 9.64 -0.05 -0.34
CA ALA A 63 9.96 -1.25 0.43
C ALA A 63 9.12 -2.45 -0.02
N VAL A 64 7.99 -2.23 -0.69
CA VAL A 64 7.09 -3.31 -1.09
C VAL A 64 6.91 -3.44 -2.60
N PHE A 65 7.29 -2.43 -3.39
CA PHE A 65 7.11 -2.48 -4.84
C PHE A 65 8.10 -1.54 -5.52
N ASP A 66 8.72 -2.02 -6.59
CA ASP A 66 9.72 -1.21 -7.29
C ASP A 66 9.10 0.04 -7.93
N ASP A 67 7.95 -0.11 -8.56
CA ASP A 67 7.28 1.02 -9.20
C ASP A 67 6.36 1.71 -8.19
N HIS A 68 6.99 2.36 -7.22
CA HIS A 68 6.25 2.99 -6.13
C HIS A 68 5.38 4.15 -6.63
N CYS A 69 5.77 4.79 -7.72
CA CYS A 69 4.96 5.89 -8.26
C CYS A 69 3.62 5.38 -8.78
N ALA A 70 3.62 4.24 -9.46
CA ALA A 70 2.38 3.64 -9.93
C ALA A 70 1.52 3.21 -8.74
N LEU A 71 2.15 2.62 -7.72
CA LEU A 71 1.43 2.18 -6.54
C LEU A 71 0.78 3.37 -5.83
N ARG A 72 1.53 4.45 -5.66
CA ARG A 72 1.01 5.67 -5.03
C ARG A 72 -0.18 6.22 -5.80
N ARG A 73 -0.08 6.25 -7.14
CA ARG A 73 -1.17 6.74 -7.98
C ARG A 73 -2.43 5.90 -7.80
N TYR A 74 -2.28 4.56 -7.80
CA TYR A 74 -3.44 3.70 -7.59
C TYR A 74 -4.09 3.93 -6.23
N LEU A 75 -3.27 4.13 -5.18
CA LEU A 75 -3.82 4.38 -3.85
C LEU A 75 -4.67 5.65 -3.83
N ILE A 76 -4.23 6.69 -4.54
CA ILE A 76 -4.99 7.93 -4.63
C ILE A 76 -6.23 7.72 -5.50
N ASP A 77 -6.07 7.10 -6.67
CA ASP A 77 -7.17 6.92 -7.62
C ASP A 77 -8.30 6.08 -7.03
N GLU A 78 -7.96 5.09 -6.23
CA GLU A 78 -8.96 4.22 -5.61
C GLU A 78 -9.38 4.72 -4.23
N GLU A 79 -8.91 5.89 -3.84
CA GLU A 79 -9.32 6.57 -2.61
C GLU A 79 -8.91 5.86 -1.33
N PHE A 80 -7.86 5.07 -1.38
CA PHE A 80 -7.25 4.53 -0.16
C PHE A 80 -6.38 5.56 0.53
N MET A 81 -5.84 6.51 -0.24
CA MET A 81 -5.05 7.62 0.28
C MET A 81 -5.56 8.91 -0.33
N SER A 82 -5.37 10.01 0.39
CA SER A 82 -5.61 11.35 -0.13
C SER A 82 -4.37 12.18 0.09
N ARG A 83 -4.31 13.32 -0.59
CA ARG A 83 -3.16 14.22 -0.42
C ARG A 83 -3.60 15.68 -0.54
N THR A 84 -2.80 16.55 0.07
CA THR A 84 -2.96 17.99 -0.09
C THR A 84 -2.13 18.47 -1.29
N ALA A 85 -2.37 19.70 -1.72
CA ALA A 85 -1.62 20.29 -2.81
C ALA A 85 -0.13 20.46 -2.46
N ASP A 86 0.19 20.57 -1.16
CA ASP A 86 1.58 20.77 -0.73
C ASP A 86 2.28 19.46 -0.38
N GLY A 87 1.69 18.33 -0.74
CA GLY A 87 2.43 17.07 -0.69
C GLY A 87 2.33 16.28 0.60
N LEU A 88 1.32 16.53 1.41
CA LEU A 88 1.07 15.69 2.58
C LEU A 88 0.02 14.65 2.22
N TYR A 89 0.25 13.41 2.65
CA TYR A 89 -0.64 12.29 2.37
C TYR A 89 -1.24 11.76 3.66
N TRP A 90 -2.43 11.19 3.57
CA TRP A 90 -3.04 10.48 4.70
C TRP A 90 -3.90 9.35 4.19
N ARG A 91 -4.15 8.39 5.06
CA ARG A 91 -5.00 7.26 4.74
C ARG A 91 -6.46 7.70 4.74
N ALA A 92 -7.14 7.51 3.60
CA ALA A 92 -8.53 7.95 3.42
C ALA A 92 -9.50 6.79 3.40
N GLY A 93 -9.02 5.56 3.19
CA GLY A 93 -9.90 4.41 3.09
C GLY A 93 -9.18 3.13 3.49
N GLY A 94 -9.79 2.00 3.13
CA GLY A 94 -9.25 0.70 3.45
C GLY A 94 -9.85 0.14 4.73
N THR A 95 -9.54 -1.13 4.99
CA THR A 95 -10.06 -1.82 6.17
C THR A 95 -9.38 -1.31 7.43
N VAL A 96 -10.18 -1.01 8.45
CA VAL A 96 -9.70 -0.57 9.75
C VAL A 96 -10.18 -1.58 10.78
N SER A 97 -9.22 -2.13 11.55
CA SER A 97 -9.58 -3.11 12.58
C SER A 97 -9.31 -2.60 13.97
#